data_c6adbc2b593e491be8b1df8946154e8e
#
_entry.id   c6adbc2b593e491be8b1df8946154e8e
#
_cell.length_a   1.000
_cell.length_b   1.000
_cell.length_c   1.000
_cell.angle_alpha   90.00
_cell.angle_beta   90.00
_cell.angle_gamma   90.00
#
_symmetry.space_group_name_H-M   'P 1'
#
loop_
_entity.id
_entity.type
_entity.pdbx_description
1 polymer ?
#
loop_
_entity_poly.entity_id
_entity_poly.type
_entity_poly.pdbx_seq_one_letter_code
_entity_poly.pdbx_strand_id
1 'polypeptide(L)'
;MNISIASDHAGFDQKQLLAAYLKELGHNVIDRGPDCDDRVDYPDFAKVVANDVVDGEAERGVLVCGTGIGMAIAANKVDGIRAANIVSPAFAALCREHNDANVITLSGRFVDLSANKEILKAFLSTEFGGGRHAGRVEKIMALEG
;
A
#
# COMPACT_ATOMS: atom_id res chain seq x y z
N MET A 1 -5.07 5.66 -12.37
CA MET A 1 -4.93 6.52 -11.17
C MET A 1 -3.47 6.74 -10.81
N ASN A 2 -3.19 7.73 -9.99
CA ASN A 2 -1.83 7.99 -9.50
C ASN A 2 -1.55 7.10 -8.29
N ILE A 3 -0.46 6.35 -8.32
CA ILE A 3 -0.08 5.41 -7.27
C ILE A 3 1.33 5.72 -6.82
N SER A 4 1.50 5.98 -5.53
CA SER A 4 2.82 6.16 -4.90
C SER A 4 3.32 4.81 -4.39
N ILE A 5 4.56 4.46 -4.72
CA ILE A 5 5.17 3.20 -4.33
C ILE A 5 6.56 3.41 -3.77
N ALA A 6 6.89 2.66 -2.74
CA ALA A 6 8.23 2.60 -2.16
C ALA A 6 8.47 1.26 -1.49
N SER A 7 9.71 1.01 -1.14
CA SER A 7 10.11 -0.19 -0.40
C SER A 7 11.27 0.13 0.55
N ASP A 8 11.68 -0.86 1.33
CA ASP A 8 13.01 -0.91 1.92
C ASP A 8 13.93 -1.79 1.05
N HIS A 9 15.11 -2.11 1.56
CA HIS A 9 16.07 -2.96 0.83
C HIS A 9 15.53 -4.38 0.62
N ALA A 10 14.75 -4.91 1.56
CA ALA A 10 14.19 -6.26 1.44
C ALA A 10 13.08 -6.36 0.40
N GLY A 11 12.36 -5.27 0.16
CA GLY A 11 11.29 -5.21 -0.84
C GLY A 11 11.71 -4.63 -2.17
N PHE A 12 12.97 -4.25 -2.33
CA PHE A 12 13.44 -3.49 -3.50
C PHE A 12 13.18 -4.22 -4.82
N ASP A 13 13.60 -5.48 -4.94
CA ASP A 13 13.47 -6.23 -6.19
C ASP A 13 12.00 -6.34 -6.62
N GLN A 14 11.11 -6.71 -5.70
CA GLN A 14 9.68 -6.78 -6.00
C GLN A 14 9.09 -5.40 -6.29
N LYS A 15 9.51 -4.36 -5.58
CA LYS A 15 9.03 -3.00 -5.82
C LYS A 15 9.30 -2.58 -7.28
N GLN A 16 10.49 -2.86 -7.79
CA GLN A 16 10.83 -2.56 -9.17
C GLN A 16 9.89 -3.25 -10.17
N LEU A 17 9.64 -4.54 -9.96
CA LEU A 17 8.79 -5.34 -10.84
C LEU A 17 7.30 -4.96 -10.69
N LEU A 18 6.87 -4.64 -9.47
CA LEU A 18 5.49 -4.22 -9.22
C LEU A 18 5.22 -2.82 -9.78
N ALA A 19 6.20 -1.90 -9.72
CA ALA A 19 6.07 -0.59 -10.36
C ALA A 19 5.89 -0.73 -11.87
N ALA A 20 6.65 -1.62 -12.51
CA ALA A 20 6.49 -1.92 -13.93
C ALA A 20 5.10 -2.50 -14.24
N TYR A 21 4.64 -3.43 -13.41
CA TYR A 21 3.31 -4.03 -13.55
C TYR A 21 2.19 -2.98 -13.44
N LEU A 22 2.29 -2.07 -12.50
CA LEU A 22 1.30 -0.98 -12.34
C LEU A 22 1.24 -0.10 -13.59
N LYS A 23 2.38 0.18 -14.21
CA LYS A 23 2.43 0.92 -15.47
C LYS A 23 1.77 0.15 -16.61
N GLU A 24 1.99 -1.17 -16.68
CA GLU A 24 1.33 -2.04 -17.66
C GLU A 24 -0.21 -2.01 -17.51
N LEU A 25 -0.70 -1.88 -16.28
CA LEU A 25 -2.14 -1.75 -15.99
C LEU A 25 -2.70 -0.36 -16.34
N GLY A 26 -1.84 0.58 -16.77
CA GLY A 26 -2.27 1.92 -17.17
C GLY A 26 -2.24 2.96 -16.07
N HIS A 27 -1.65 2.66 -14.93
CA HIS A 27 -1.53 3.62 -13.82
C HIS A 27 -0.31 4.52 -13.97
N ASN A 28 -0.42 5.72 -13.42
CA ASN A 28 0.70 6.63 -13.28
C ASN A 28 1.42 6.35 -11.95
N VAL A 29 2.69 5.94 -12.02
CA VAL A 29 3.43 5.48 -10.85
C VAL A 29 4.41 6.54 -10.39
N ILE A 30 4.31 6.92 -9.11
CA ILE A 30 5.26 7.80 -8.43
C ILE A 30 6.15 6.90 -7.58
N ASP A 31 7.34 6.61 -8.06
CA ASP A 31 8.30 5.77 -7.34
C ASP A 31 9.12 6.62 -6.39
N ARG A 32 8.92 6.39 -5.08
CA ARG A 32 9.61 7.14 -4.01
C ARG A 32 10.87 6.46 -3.52
N GLY A 33 11.29 5.40 -4.18
CA GLY A 33 12.55 4.76 -3.89
C GLY A 33 12.48 3.58 -2.93
N PRO A 34 13.65 3.12 -2.45
CA PRO A 34 14.98 3.58 -2.84
C PRO A 34 15.36 3.23 -4.29
N ASP A 35 16.50 3.76 -4.75
CA ASP A 35 17.00 3.50 -6.11
C ASP A 35 17.90 2.27 -6.19
N CYS A 36 18.23 1.71 -5.04
CA CYS A 36 19.10 0.53 -4.93
C CYS A 36 18.70 -0.32 -3.72
N ASP A 37 19.34 -1.47 -3.56
CA ASP A 37 19.03 -2.41 -2.48
C ASP A 37 19.93 -2.24 -1.24
N ASP A 38 20.61 -1.10 -1.10
CA ASP A 38 21.35 -0.77 0.11
C ASP A 38 20.40 -0.68 1.32
N ARG A 39 20.91 -1.06 2.49
CA ARG A 39 20.12 -1.06 3.71
C ARG A 39 19.57 0.32 4.04
N VAL A 40 18.25 0.40 4.24
CA VAL A 40 17.53 1.63 4.63
C VAL A 40 16.50 1.31 5.71
N ASP A 41 16.02 2.35 6.36
CA ASP A 41 14.98 2.25 7.38
C ASP A 41 13.60 2.38 6.72
N TYR A 42 12.78 1.32 6.82
CA TYR A 42 11.47 1.28 6.15
C TYR A 42 10.51 2.40 6.59
N PRO A 43 10.51 2.91 7.86
CA PRO A 43 9.57 3.97 8.23
C PRO A 43 9.74 5.26 7.44
N ASP A 44 10.96 5.58 7.01
CA ASP A 44 11.21 6.77 6.19
C ASP A 44 10.46 6.72 4.87
N PHE A 45 10.42 5.53 4.26
CA PHE A 45 9.72 5.33 2.99
C PHE A 45 8.21 5.18 3.17
N ALA A 46 7.77 4.58 4.27
CA ALA A 46 6.35 4.53 4.62
C ALA A 46 5.77 5.93 4.76
N LYS A 47 6.49 6.83 5.41
CA LYS A 47 6.08 8.22 5.62
C LYS A 47 5.89 8.97 4.31
N VAL A 48 6.82 8.81 3.37
CA VAL A 48 6.77 9.54 2.09
C VAL A 48 5.53 9.12 1.28
N VAL A 49 5.28 7.82 1.16
CA VAL A 49 4.11 7.30 0.45
C VAL A 49 2.82 7.71 1.16
N ALA A 50 2.77 7.61 2.48
CA ALA A 50 1.61 8.02 3.27
C ALA A 50 1.29 9.50 3.04
N ASN A 51 2.30 10.36 3.05
CA ASN A 51 2.12 11.79 2.79
C ASN A 51 1.60 12.05 1.37
N ASP A 52 2.09 11.33 0.36
CA ASP A 52 1.56 11.46 -1.01
C ASP A 52 0.06 11.18 -1.07
N VAL A 53 -0.40 10.17 -0.35
CA VAL A 53 -1.82 9.83 -0.32
C VAL A 53 -2.64 10.89 0.41
N VAL A 54 -2.18 11.33 1.58
CA VAL A 54 -2.88 12.35 2.37
C VAL A 54 -2.93 13.69 1.65
N ASP A 55 -1.85 14.07 0.96
CA ASP A 55 -1.76 15.34 0.25
C ASP A 55 -2.47 15.32 -1.13
N GLY A 56 -2.98 14.18 -1.54
CA GLY A 56 -3.69 14.05 -2.82
C GLY A 56 -2.79 13.90 -4.04
N GLU A 57 -1.47 13.74 -3.86
CA GLU A 57 -0.52 13.46 -4.94
C GLU A 57 -0.76 12.07 -5.54
N ALA A 58 -1.24 11.14 -4.73
CA ALA A 58 -1.60 9.80 -5.13
C ALA A 58 -2.96 9.40 -4.55
N GLU A 59 -3.71 8.59 -5.28
CA GLU A 59 -4.99 8.05 -4.81
C GLU A 59 -4.78 6.81 -3.92
N ARG A 60 -3.72 6.07 -4.16
CA ARG A 60 -3.35 4.84 -3.42
C ARG A 60 -1.86 4.79 -3.19
N GLY A 61 -1.47 4.16 -2.09
CA GLY A 61 -0.08 3.88 -1.77
C GLY A 61 0.21 2.38 -1.76
N VAL A 62 1.42 2.02 -2.19
CA VAL A 62 1.93 0.65 -2.16
C VAL A 62 3.29 0.66 -1.48
N LEU A 63 3.44 -0.17 -0.46
CA LEU A 63 4.69 -0.28 0.30
C LEU A 63 5.12 -1.73 0.38
N VAL A 64 6.40 -2.00 0.13
CA VAL A 64 6.96 -3.35 0.15
C VAL A 64 8.15 -3.39 1.12
N CYS A 65 8.12 -4.31 2.07
CA CYS A 65 9.28 -4.62 2.91
C CYS A 65 9.39 -6.15 3.05
N GLY A 66 10.19 -6.64 3.96
CA GLY A 66 10.36 -8.10 4.12
C GLY A 66 9.04 -8.83 4.34
N THR A 67 8.23 -8.38 5.28
CA THR A 67 6.91 -8.97 5.61
C THR A 67 5.74 -8.08 5.23
N GLY A 68 5.95 -6.78 5.06
CA GLY A 68 4.91 -5.77 4.94
C GLY A 68 4.38 -5.26 6.28
N ILE A 69 4.70 -5.94 7.38
CA ILE A 69 4.13 -5.64 8.70
C ILE A 69 4.61 -4.27 9.21
N GLY A 70 5.92 -4.04 9.20
CA GLY A 70 6.49 -2.77 9.68
C GLY A 70 6.02 -1.58 8.86
N MET A 71 5.91 -1.75 7.54
CA MET A 71 5.38 -0.72 6.65
C MET A 71 3.93 -0.35 7.02
N ALA A 72 3.09 -1.35 7.33
CA ALA A 72 1.71 -1.10 7.73
C ALA A 72 1.65 -0.32 9.05
N ILE A 73 2.42 -0.74 10.04
CA ILE A 73 2.47 -0.07 11.35
C ILE A 73 2.90 1.40 11.16
N ALA A 74 3.99 1.63 10.41
CA ALA A 74 4.52 2.98 10.20
C ALA A 74 3.55 3.87 9.42
N ALA A 75 2.99 3.37 8.33
CA ALA A 75 2.04 4.13 7.51
C ALA A 75 0.80 4.54 8.31
N ASN A 76 0.29 3.65 9.17
CA ASN A 76 -0.89 3.93 9.99
C ASN A 76 -0.64 4.98 11.10
N LYS A 77 0.60 5.38 11.34
CA LYS A 77 0.90 6.51 12.24
C LYS A 77 0.63 7.87 11.60
N VAL A 78 0.44 7.91 10.30
CA VAL A 78 0.12 9.15 9.58
C VAL A 78 -1.40 9.31 9.54
N ASP A 79 -1.90 10.44 10.03
CA ASP A 79 -3.33 10.74 10.02
C ASP A 79 -3.87 10.71 8.58
N GLY A 80 -5.03 10.09 8.40
CA GLY A 80 -5.65 9.92 7.09
C GLY A 80 -5.32 8.60 6.39
N ILE A 81 -4.42 7.79 6.95
CA ILE A 81 -3.99 6.53 6.35
C ILE A 81 -4.70 5.34 6.98
N ARG A 82 -5.21 4.46 6.13
CA ARG A 82 -5.71 3.13 6.47
C ARG A 82 -4.91 2.13 5.66
N ALA A 83 -3.79 1.70 6.24
CA ALA A 83 -2.86 0.76 5.61
C ALA A 83 -3.17 -0.67 6.05
N ALA A 84 -3.27 -1.57 5.09
CA ALA A 84 -3.53 -2.98 5.34
C ALA A 84 -2.36 -3.83 4.83
N ASN A 85 -1.87 -4.73 5.69
CA ASN A 85 -0.85 -5.71 5.30
C ASN A 85 -1.54 -6.95 4.73
N ILE A 86 -1.36 -7.21 3.44
CA ILE A 86 -2.16 -8.19 2.71
C ILE A 86 -1.26 -9.26 2.09
N VAL A 87 -1.64 -10.51 2.30
CA VAL A 87 -0.93 -11.68 1.77
C VAL A 87 -1.78 -12.54 0.84
N SER A 88 -3.04 -12.17 0.58
CA SER A 88 -3.91 -12.89 -0.34
C SER A 88 -4.81 -11.94 -1.13
N PRO A 89 -5.17 -12.29 -2.40
CA PRO A 89 -6.06 -11.47 -3.21
C PRO A 89 -7.46 -11.26 -2.59
N ALA A 90 -7.98 -12.29 -1.91
CA ALA A 90 -9.29 -12.19 -1.27
C ALA A 90 -9.31 -11.10 -0.20
N PHE A 91 -8.27 -11.01 0.63
CA PHE A 91 -8.15 -9.99 1.66
C PHE A 91 -7.85 -8.61 1.07
N ALA A 92 -7.19 -8.55 -0.08
CA ALA A 92 -7.00 -7.28 -0.80
C ALA A 92 -8.33 -6.66 -1.22
N ALA A 93 -9.25 -7.47 -1.74
CA ALA A 93 -10.60 -7.01 -2.06
C ALA A 93 -11.36 -6.58 -0.80
N LEU A 94 -11.29 -7.38 0.27
CA LEU A 94 -12.01 -7.09 1.53
C LEU A 94 -11.49 -5.82 2.22
N CYS A 95 -10.19 -5.56 2.21
CA CYS A 95 -9.67 -4.35 2.85
C CYS A 95 -10.13 -3.07 2.12
N ARG A 96 -10.45 -3.18 0.85
CA ARG A 96 -11.06 -2.09 0.09
C ARG A 96 -12.55 -1.99 0.40
N GLU A 97 -13.27 -3.10 0.21
CA GLU A 97 -14.73 -3.14 0.35
C GLU A 97 -15.18 -2.77 1.76
N HIS A 98 -14.52 -3.28 2.79
CA HIS A 98 -14.93 -3.11 4.19
C HIS A 98 -14.25 -1.92 4.89
N ASN A 99 -12.98 -1.66 4.60
CA ASN A 99 -12.16 -0.75 5.39
C ASN A 99 -11.73 0.50 4.64
N ASP A 100 -12.02 0.59 3.35
CA ASP A 100 -11.57 1.68 2.50
C ASP A 100 -10.07 1.94 2.67
N ALA A 101 -9.29 0.85 2.71
CA ALA A 101 -7.84 0.95 2.83
C ALA A 101 -7.28 1.73 1.64
N ASN A 102 -6.47 2.76 1.93
CA ASN A 102 -5.87 3.61 0.91
C ASN A 102 -4.39 3.34 0.69
N VAL A 103 -3.79 2.51 1.55
CA VAL A 103 -2.42 2.02 1.40
C VAL A 103 -2.42 0.51 1.60
N ILE A 104 -1.71 -0.20 0.74
CA ILE A 104 -1.48 -1.63 0.89
C ILE A 104 -0.01 -1.88 1.16
N THR A 105 0.29 -2.81 2.07
CA THR A 105 1.66 -3.22 2.33
C THR A 105 1.83 -4.69 1.98
N LEU A 106 2.95 -5.01 1.35
CA LEU A 106 3.22 -6.31 0.74
C LEU A 106 4.52 -6.91 1.25
N SER A 107 4.58 -8.24 1.25
CA SER A 107 5.77 -8.98 1.63
C SER A 107 6.63 -9.28 0.40
N GLY A 108 7.86 -8.74 0.39
CA GLY A 108 8.82 -9.03 -0.66
C GLY A 108 9.57 -10.35 -0.46
N ARG A 109 9.65 -10.86 0.78
CA ARG A 109 10.40 -12.08 1.11
C ARG A 109 9.55 -13.34 1.16
N PHE A 110 8.28 -13.24 1.59
CA PHE A 110 7.45 -14.39 1.92
C PHE A 110 6.27 -14.59 0.98
N VAL A 111 6.00 -13.65 0.10
CA VAL A 111 4.96 -13.74 -0.91
C VAL A 111 5.60 -13.55 -2.28
N ASP A 112 5.35 -14.45 -3.20
CA ASP A 112 5.97 -14.37 -4.51
C ASP A 112 5.38 -13.23 -5.36
N LEU A 113 6.10 -12.85 -6.40
CA LEU A 113 5.71 -11.75 -7.28
C LEU A 113 4.34 -11.97 -7.93
N SER A 114 4.08 -13.19 -8.37
CA SER A 114 2.82 -13.56 -9.01
C SER A 114 1.62 -13.31 -8.08
N ALA A 115 1.74 -13.72 -6.82
CA ALA A 115 0.70 -13.50 -5.82
C ALA A 115 0.55 -12.00 -5.49
N ASN A 116 1.65 -11.27 -5.35
CA ASN A 116 1.61 -9.82 -5.10
C ASN A 116 0.98 -9.05 -6.28
N LYS A 117 1.19 -9.48 -7.52
CA LYS A 117 0.50 -8.90 -8.68
C LYS A 117 -1.01 -9.08 -8.58
N GLU A 118 -1.48 -10.27 -8.24
CA GLU A 118 -2.91 -10.55 -8.08
C GLU A 118 -3.49 -9.75 -6.89
N ILE A 119 -2.75 -9.63 -5.81
CA ILE A 119 -3.12 -8.80 -4.65
C ILE A 119 -3.32 -7.35 -5.08
N LEU A 120 -2.35 -6.77 -5.79
CA LEU A 120 -2.44 -5.39 -6.27
C LEU A 120 -3.62 -5.20 -7.23
N LYS A 121 -3.83 -6.13 -8.14
CA LYS A 121 -4.94 -6.05 -9.08
C LYS A 121 -6.28 -6.00 -8.33
N ALA A 122 -6.47 -6.86 -7.35
CA ALA A 122 -7.69 -6.88 -6.53
C ALA A 122 -7.84 -5.58 -5.73
N PHE A 123 -6.76 -5.09 -5.12
CA PHE A 123 -6.76 -3.85 -4.37
C PHE A 123 -7.16 -2.64 -5.24
N LEU A 124 -6.63 -2.54 -6.45
CA LEU A 124 -6.86 -1.40 -7.32
C LEU A 124 -8.20 -1.45 -8.06
N SER A 125 -8.82 -2.63 -8.18
CA SER A 125 -10.07 -2.81 -8.89
C SER A 125 -11.31 -2.90 -7.98
N THR A 126 -11.14 -2.88 -6.66
CA THR A 126 -12.24 -2.97 -5.70
C THR A 126 -12.54 -1.61 -5.09
N GLU A 127 -13.80 -1.20 -5.17
CA GLU A 127 -14.27 0.05 -4.57
C GLU A 127 -14.73 -0.18 -3.13
N PHE A 128 -14.83 0.91 -2.38
CA PHE A 128 -15.40 0.87 -1.03
C PHE A 128 -16.88 0.52 -1.12
N GLY A 129 -17.31 -0.43 -0.30
CA GLY A 129 -18.69 -0.90 -0.31
C GLY A 129 -19.70 0.07 0.34
N GLY A 130 -19.22 0.99 1.18
CA GLY A 130 -20.10 1.94 1.88
C GLY A 130 -21.08 1.23 2.82
N GLY A 131 -22.32 1.70 2.86
CA GLY A 131 -23.37 1.08 3.69
C GLY A 131 -22.96 0.98 5.15
N ARG A 132 -23.10 -0.21 5.75
CA ARG A 132 -22.75 -0.46 7.15
C ARG A 132 -21.24 -0.26 7.45
N HIS A 133 -20.39 -0.32 6.42
CA HIS A 133 -18.95 -0.15 6.58
C HIS A 133 -18.56 1.32 6.81
N ALA A 134 -19.32 2.25 6.26
CA ALA A 134 -19.01 3.68 6.33
C ALA A 134 -18.91 4.19 7.78
N GLY A 135 -19.86 3.85 8.61
CA GLY A 135 -19.85 4.25 10.04
C GLY A 135 -18.65 3.67 10.80
N ARG A 136 -18.23 2.46 10.45
CA ARG A 136 -17.07 1.83 11.08
C ARG A 136 -15.77 2.51 10.66
N VAL A 137 -15.64 2.85 9.39
CA VAL A 137 -14.46 3.61 8.90
C VAL A 137 -14.40 4.98 9.56
N GLU A 138 -15.52 5.68 9.71
CA GLU A 138 -15.59 6.96 10.42
C GLU A 138 -15.08 6.82 11.87
N LYS A 139 -15.45 5.75 12.55
CA LYS A 139 -14.98 5.49 13.91
C LYS A 139 -13.48 5.20 13.98
N ILE A 140 -12.92 4.52 12.97
CA ILE A 140 -11.48 4.34 12.86
C ILE A 140 -10.81 5.71 12.73
N MET A 141 -11.30 6.55 11.84
CA MET A 141 -10.71 7.88 11.62
C MET A 141 -10.83 8.77 12.85
N ALA A 142 -11.89 8.62 13.62
CA ALA A 142 -12.09 9.38 14.88
C ALA A 142 -11.09 9.03 15.98
N LEU A 143 -10.33 7.93 15.83
CA LEU A 143 -9.25 7.57 16.76
C LEU A 143 -7.99 8.40 16.56
N GLU A 144 -7.89 9.13 15.47
CA GLU A 144 -6.77 10.02 15.20
C GLU A 144 -6.82 11.22 16.15
N GLY A 145 -5.64 11.61 16.62
CA GLY A 145 -5.51 12.68 17.61
C GLY A 145 -5.61 14.10 17.09
#